data_8eb6d3d5465ac16718aa11bf2f3167ff
#
_entry.id   8eb6d3d5465ac16718aa11bf2f3167ff
#
_cell.length_a   1.000
_cell.length_b   1.000
_cell.length_c   1.000
_cell.angle_alpha   90.00
_cell.angle_beta   90.00
_cell.angle_gamma   90.00
#
_symmetry.space_group_name_H-M   'P 1'
#
loop_
_entity.id
_entity.type
_entity.pdbx_description
1 polymer ?
#
loop_
_entity_poly.entity_id
_entity_poly.type
_entity_poly.pdbx_seq_one_letter_code
_entity_poly.pdbx_strand_id
1 'polypeptide(L)'
;MLHRLAHEKYSELVATGDWTLVFEGEFEDVRYEDYEWESETETTDVLDLEYLRVTVTKTDTAIRSDAFAEGLVYRPNTQLVDGGTP
;
A
#
# COMPACT_ATOMS: atom_id res chain seq x y z
N MET A 1 -5.98 -16.27 -2.12
CA MET A 1 -6.75 -15.19 -1.48
C MET A 1 -5.86 -14.09 -0.92
N LEU A 2 -4.92 -14.43 -0.06
CA LEU A 2 -4.04 -13.41 0.53
C LEU A 2 -3.25 -12.63 -0.52
N HIS A 3 -2.71 -13.32 -1.49
CA HIS A 3 -1.97 -12.68 -2.55
C HIS A 3 -2.82 -11.66 -3.29
N ARG A 4 -4.06 -12.05 -3.56
CA ARG A 4 -4.97 -11.19 -4.29
C ARG A 4 -5.30 -9.95 -3.47
N LEU A 5 -5.54 -10.12 -2.17
CA LEU A 5 -5.83 -8.97 -1.32
C LEU A 5 -4.65 -8.02 -1.24
N ALA A 6 -3.44 -8.56 -1.14
CA ALA A 6 -2.25 -7.73 -1.10
C ALA A 6 -2.10 -6.93 -2.38
N HIS A 7 -2.34 -7.57 -3.51
CA HIS A 7 -2.22 -6.91 -4.80
C HIS A 7 -3.28 -5.82 -4.96
N GLU A 8 -4.50 -6.12 -4.55
CA GLU A 8 -5.59 -5.15 -4.65
C GLU A 8 -5.33 -3.94 -3.76
N LYS A 9 -4.86 -4.18 -2.54
CA LYS A 9 -4.58 -3.06 -1.65
C LYS A 9 -3.41 -2.22 -2.17
N TYR A 10 -2.38 -2.88 -2.69
CA TYR A 10 -1.27 -2.17 -3.30
C TYR A 10 -1.76 -1.27 -4.43
N SER A 11 -2.58 -1.82 -5.32
CA SER A 11 -3.09 -1.05 -6.44
C SER A 11 -3.95 0.12 -5.99
N GLU A 12 -4.76 -0.11 -4.99
CA GLU A 12 -5.61 0.95 -4.45
C GLU A 12 -4.76 2.07 -3.86
N LEU A 13 -3.77 1.72 -3.05
CA LEU A 13 -2.94 2.73 -2.39
C LEU A 13 -2.15 3.55 -3.42
N VAL A 14 -1.68 2.90 -4.46
CA VAL A 14 -0.95 3.61 -5.50
C VAL A 14 -1.90 4.52 -6.29
N ALA A 15 -3.08 4.01 -6.62
CA ALA A 15 -4.02 4.78 -7.44
C ALA A 15 -4.51 6.03 -6.71
N THR A 16 -4.70 5.96 -5.41
CA THR A 16 -5.19 7.08 -4.64
C THR A 16 -4.09 7.95 -4.08
N GLY A 17 -2.86 7.47 -4.07
CA GLY A 17 -1.77 8.17 -3.43
C GLY A 17 -1.75 8.02 -1.93
N ASP A 18 -2.65 7.23 -1.37
CA ASP A 18 -2.76 7.09 0.08
C ASP A 18 -1.56 6.38 0.69
N TRP A 19 -0.74 5.72 -0.12
CA TRP A 19 0.44 5.06 0.40
C TRP A 19 1.41 6.04 1.06
N THR A 20 1.26 7.32 0.81
CA THR A 20 2.10 8.34 1.43
C THR A 20 1.55 8.80 2.76
N LEU A 21 0.32 8.44 3.11
CA LEU A 21 -0.35 8.95 4.29
C LEU A 21 -0.78 7.86 5.26
N VAL A 22 -1.14 6.68 4.76
CA VAL A 22 -1.69 5.61 5.57
C VAL A 22 -0.80 4.38 5.42
N PHE A 23 -0.36 3.82 6.54
CA PHE A 23 0.63 2.76 6.51
C PHE A 23 0.11 1.45 7.08
N GLU A 24 -1.11 1.42 7.59
CA GLU A 24 -1.68 0.17 8.09
C GLU A 24 -3.19 0.35 8.22
N GLY A 25 -3.90 -0.74 8.29
CA GLY A 25 -5.33 -0.67 8.45
C GLY A 25 -5.99 -2.02 8.32
N GLU A 26 -7.31 -1.98 8.29
CA GLU A 26 -8.14 -3.16 8.11
C GLU A 26 -8.91 -3.00 6.84
N PHE A 27 -9.54 -4.08 6.40
CA PHE A 27 -10.37 -4.03 5.20
C PHE A 27 -11.80 -3.69 5.61
N GLU A 28 -12.44 -2.84 4.81
CA GLU A 28 -13.80 -2.42 5.11
C GLU A 28 -14.83 -3.51 4.82
N ASP A 29 -14.50 -4.42 3.93
CA ASP A 29 -15.42 -5.48 3.56
C ASP A 29 -15.47 -6.52 4.68
N VAL A 30 -16.68 -6.81 5.18
CA VAL A 30 -16.81 -7.73 6.30
C VAL A 30 -16.29 -9.12 5.99
N ARG A 31 -16.20 -9.49 4.71
CA ARG A 31 -15.63 -10.78 4.35
C ARG A 31 -14.16 -10.88 4.69
N TYR A 32 -13.51 -9.75 4.91
CA TYR A 32 -12.09 -9.70 5.18
C TYR A 32 -11.80 -9.15 6.56
N GLU A 33 -12.73 -9.28 7.49
CA GLU A 33 -12.54 -8.70 8.81
C GLU A 33 -11.40 -9.35 9.57
N ASP A 34 -10.99 -10.55 9.18
CA ASP A 34 -9.88 -11.25 9.82
C ASP A 34 -8.54 -10.93 9.17
N TYR A 35 -8.49 -9.95 8.29
CA TYR A 35 -7.29 -9.59 7.57
C TYR A 35 -6.88 -8.18 7.92
N GLU A 36 -5.58 -7.96 7.98
CA GLU A 36 -5.02 -6.62 8.20
C GLU A 36 -3.93 -6.40 7.17
N TRP A 37 -3.64 -5.14 6.90
CA TRP A 37 -2.59 -4.80 5.95
C TRP A 37 -1.68 -3.74 6.56
N GLU A 38 -0.43 -3.76 6.10
CA GLU A 38 0.51 -2.70 6.44
C GLU A 38 1.41 -2.46 5.25
N SER A 39 1.99 -1.29 5.19
CA SER A 39 2.87 -0.94 4.10
C SER A 39 4.18 -0.40 4.62
N GLU A 40 5.22 -0.57 3.81
CA GLU A 40 6.55 -0.05 4.10
C GLU A 40 7.07 0.61 2.84
N THR A 41 7.85 1.66 3.03
CA THR A 41 8.49 2.32 1.90
C THR A 41 9.96 2.48 2.16
N GLU A 42 10.74 2.51 1.07
CA GLU A 42 12.15 2.81 1.13
C GLU A 42 12.50 3.76 0.01
N THR A 43 13.36 4.71 0.30
CA THR A 43 13.80 5.63 -0.73
C THR A 43 14.78 4.95 -1.66
N THR A 44 14.87 5.46 -2.88
CA THR A 44 15.83 4.96 -3.84
C THR A 44 16.76 6.09 -4.22
N ASP A 45 17.72 5.80 -5.12
CA ASP A 45 18.63 6.83 -5.61
C ASP A 45 17.93 7.81 -6.53
N VAL A 46 16.75 7.51 -6.97
CA VAL A 46 16.02 8.37 -7.91
C VAL A 46 15.04 9.23 -7.12
N LEU A 47 15.04 10.52 -7.40
CA LEU A 47 14.19 11.46 -6.70
C LEU A 47 12.72 11.08 -6.88
N ASP A 48 11.99 11.07 -5.77
CA ASP A 48 10.56 10.77 -5.72
C ASP A 48 10.19 9.35 -6.14
N LEU A 49 11.16 8.51 -6.39
CA LEU A 49 10.90 7.10 -6.67
C LEU A 49 11.15 6.30 -5.41
N GLU A 50 10.16 5.57 -4.95
CA GLU A 50 10.26 4.79 -3.72
C GLU A 50 9.84 3.37 -3.96
N TYR A 51 10.36 2.49 -3.14
CA TYR A 51 9.95 1.10 -3.14
C TYR A 51 8.80 0.97 -2.13
N LEU A 52 7.71 0.37 -2.56
CA LEU A 52 6.53 0.17 -1.71
C LEU A 52 6.21 -1.31 -1.61
N ARG A 53 6.04 -1.78 -0.39
CA ARG A 53 5.58 -3.14 -0.13
C ARG A 53 4.34 -3.07 0.73
N VAL A 54 3.29 -3.79 0.32
CA VAL A 54 2.05 -3.90 1.08
C VAL A 54 1.91 -5.36 1.49
N THR A 55 1.80 -5.61 2.79
CA THR A 55 1.67 -6.96 3.33
C THR A 55 0.28 -7.11 3.93
N VAL A 56 -0.38 -8.21 3.61
CA VAL A 56 -1.68 -8.56 4.17
C VAL A 56 -1.50 -9.79 5.02
N THR A 57 -2.00 -9.75 6.25
CA THR A 57 -1.87 -10.84 7.20
C THR A 57 -3.26 -11.29 7.64
N LYS A 58 -3.46 -12.59 7.71
CA LYS A 58 -4.68 -13.15 8.27
C LYS A 58 -4.48 -13.35 9.76
N THR A 59 -5.38 -12.79 10.56
CA THR A 59 -5.15 -12.69 12.00
C THR A 59 -5.94 -13.66 12.83
N ASP A 60 -6.86 -14.42 12.24
CA ASP A 60 -7.78 -15.26 13.02
C ASP A 60 -7.32 -16.70 13.18
N THR A 61 -6.12 -17.03 12.75
CA THR A 61 -5.66 -18.40 12.82
C THR A 61 -4.49 -18.54 13.76
N ALA A 62 -4.30 -19.75 14.29
CA ALA A 62 -3.16 -20.04 15.13
C ALA A 62 -1.86 -20.01 14.33
N ILE A 63 -1.96 -20.31 13.04
CA ILE A 63 -0.80 -20.27 12.16
C ILE A 63 -0.90 -18.99 11.36
N ARG A 64 0.11 -18.14 11.52
CA ARG A 64 0.13 -16.87 10.83
C ARG A 64 0.32 -17.08 9.33
N SER A 65 -0.50 -16.41 8.55
CA SER A 65 -0.41 -16.44 7.10
C SER A 65 -0.34 -15.03 6.59
N ASP A 66 0.58 -14.76 5.66
CA ASP A 66 0.65 -13.44 5.06
C ASP A 66 1.12 -13.55 3.62
N ALA A 67 0.90 -12.48 2.89
CA ALA A 67 1.35 -12.35 1.52
C ALA A 67 1.59 -10.88 1.27
N PHE A 68 2.38 -10.56 0.24
CA PHE A 68 2.68 -9.16 -0.03
C PHE A 68 2.73 -8.89 -1.53
N ALA A 69 2.57 -7.62 -1.87
CA ALA A 69 2.79 -7.10 -3.20
C ALA A 69 3.76 -5.93 -3.08
N GLU A 70 4.64 -5.77 -4.04
CA GLU A 70 5.67 -4.75 -3.94
C GLU A 70 6.05 -4.23 -5.32
N GLY A 71 6.63 -3.06 -5.35
CA GLY A 71 7.08 -2.47 -6.59
C GLY A 71 7.61 -1.07 -6.36
N LEU A 72 8.05 -0.43 -7.43
CA LEU A 72 8.53 0.93 -7.38
C LEU A 72 7.41 1.88 -7.75
N VAL A 73 7.27 2.95 -6.99
CA VAL A 73 6.21 3.92 -7.21
C VAL A 73 6.80 5.31 -7.11
N TYR A 74 6.25 6.23 -7.90
CA TYR A 74 6.64 7.62 -7.78
C TYR A 74 5.74 8.31 -6.78
N ARG A 75 6.34 9.10 -5.91
CA ARG A 75 5.59 9.88 -4.94
C ARG A 75 4.77 10.92 -5.69
N PRO A 76 3.49 11.05 -5.38
CA PRO A 76 2.67 12.05 -6.03
C PRO A 76 3.26 13.44 -5.82
N ASN A 77 3.31 14.20 -6.89
CA ASN A 77 3.91 15.53 -6.82
C ASN A 77 2.82 16.56 -6.93
N THR A 78 2.18 16.83 -5.82
CA THR A 78 1.08 17.77 -5.83
C THR A 78 1.52 19.20 -5.98
N GLN A 79 2.78 19.46 -5.77
CA GLN A 79 3.23 20.80 -5.95
C GLN A 79 3.16 21.27 -7.35
N LEU A 80 3.27 20.36 -8.28
CA LEU A 80 3.13 20.76 -9.65
C LEU A 80 1.77 21.29 -9.94
N VAL A 81 0.80 20.80 -9.21
CA VAL A 81 -0.53 21.23 -9.47
C VAL A 81 -0.70 22.66 -9.15
N ASP A 82 -0.20 23.04 -8.01
CA ASP A 82 -0.42 24.38 -7.66
C ASP A 82 0.55 25.23 -8.29
N GLY A 83 1.68 24.87 -8.24
CA GLY A 83 2.57 25.82 -8.71
C GLY A 83 2.50 25.93 -10.10
N GLY A 84 2.35 24.94 -10.53
CA GLY A 84 2.50 24.99 -11.77
C GLY A 84 1.65 25.65 -12.55
N THR A 85 0.89 25.69 -12.27
CA THR A 85 0.19 26.16 -13.09
C THR A 85 0.15 27.10 -13.15
N PRO A 86 0.39 27.50 -13.40
CA PRO A 86 0.27 28.48 -13.50
C PRO A 86 0.14 28.95 -14.38
#